data_e000b67240ca91ec12b3effe0b7f78df
#
_entry.id   e000b67240ca91ec12b3effe0b7f78df
#
_cell.length_a   1.000
_cell.length_b   1.000
_cell.length_c   1.000
_cell.angle_alpha   90.00
_cell.angle_beta   90.00
_cell.angle_gamma   90.00
#
_symmetry.space_group_name_H-M   'P 1'
#
loop_
_entity.id
_entity.type
_entity.pdbx_description
1 polymer ?
#
loop_
_entity_poly.entity_id
_entity_poly.type
_entity_poly.pdbx_seq_one_letter_code
_entity_poly.pdbx_strand_id
1 'polypeptide(L)'
;MSKKNKRSVVKKVAIEPFWETKSLDDMTRTEWESLCDGCAKCCLHKFIDDENTTDETELMPTTHIVEGEQMNYSNIACYLLNDKSGQCSKYEQRTKLVPDCVQLTQENLDDVFFMPPSCTYRRLKEGRGMPSWHPLLNKGKKSAMHKAGMSVRGKIVKDDDVALEDFPDYIVVWPLHDID
;
A
#
# COMPACT_ATOMS: atom_id res chain seq x y z
N MET A 1 -1.78 -60.72 -24.50
CA MET A 1 -0.64 -60.02 -23.89
C MET A 1 -0.94 -58.53 -23.89
N SER A 2 -1.41 -58.02 -22.77
CA SER A 2 -1.86 -56.63 -22.65
C SER A 2 -0.72 -55.76 -22.09
N LYS A 3 -0.20 -54.84 -22.88
CA LYS A 3 0.84 -53.89 -22.45
C LYS A 3 0.20 -52.77 -21.62
N LYS A 4 0.40 -52.78 -20.30
CA LYS A 4 0.06 -51.68 -19.39
C LYS A 4 1.00 -50.52 -19.67
N ASN A 5 0.43 -49.45 -20.20
CA ASN A 5 1.12 -48.16 -20.42
C ASN A 5 1.26 -47.45 -19.07
N LYS A 6 2.47 -47.41 -18.49
CA LYS A 6 2.77 -46.62 -17.29
C LYS A 6 2.87 -45.16 -17.68
N ARG A 7 1.80 -44.39 -17.43
CA ARG A 7 1.88 -42.91 -17.46
C ARG A 7 2.79 -42.46 -16.33
N SER A 8 3.94 -41.92 -16.68
CA SER A 8 4.80 -41.21 -15.75
C SER A 8 4.11 -39.92 -15.29
N VAL A 9 3.77 -39.84 -14.01
CA VAL A 9 3.27 -38.64 -13.39
C VAL A 9 4.47 -37.70 -13.20
N VAL A 10 4.64 -36.78 -14.11
CA VAL A 10 5.59 -35.67 -13.93
C VAL A 10 5.04 -34.81 -12.81
N LYS A 11 5.64 -34.88 -11.62
CA LYS A 11 5.38 -33.94 -10.52
C LYS A 11 5.72 -32.57 -11.03
N LYS A 12 4.68 -31.69 -11.18
CA LYS A 12 4.87 -30.26 -11.42
C LYS A 12 5.60 -29.72 -10.20
N VAL A 13 6.87 -29.40 -10.35
CA VAL A 13 7.62 -28.65 -9.32
C VAL A 13 6.90 -27.32 -9.21
N ALA A 14 6.27 -27.06 -8.07
CA ALA A 14 5.72 -25.75 -7.77
C ALA A 14 6.90 -24.79 -7.68
N ILE A 15 6.96 -23.82 -8.58
CA ILE A 15 7.93 -22.72 -8.50
C ILE A 15 7.43 -21.87 -7.32
N GLU A 16 8.24 -21.83 -6.26
CA GLU A 16 7.94 -21.00 -5.09
C GLU A 16 7.93 -19.51 -5.52
N PRO A 17 6.99 -18.71 -4.98
CA PRO A 17 6.85 -17.33 -5.39
C PRO A 17 8.09 -16.52 -4.95
N PHE A 18 8.50 -15.56 -5.78
CA PHE A 18 9.70 -14.76 -5.53
C PHE A 18 9.67 -13.99 -4.20
N TRP A 19 8.49 -13.59 -3.74
CA TRP A 19 8.31 -12.87 -2.46
C TRP A 19 8.49 -13.76 -1.22
N GLU A 20 8.61 -15.07 -1.38
CA GLU A 20 8.92 -16.03 -0.32
C GLU A 20 10.38 -16.52 -0.39
N THR A 21 11.02 -16.38 -1.56
CA THR A 21 12.35 -16.96 -1.82
C THR A 21 13.47 -15.93 -1.96
N LYS A 22 13.13 -14.65 -2.16
CA LYS A 22 14.08 -13.54 -2.27
C LYS A 22 13.98 -12.60 -1.09
N SER A 23 15.11 -12.04 -0.68
CA SER A 23 15.10 -10.85 0.15
C SER A 23 14.53 -9.66 -0.64
N LEU A 24 14.06 -8.63 0.04
CA LEU A 24 13.58 -7.42 -0.63
C LEU A 24 14.67 -6.77 -1.48
N ASP A 25 15.94 -6.83 -1.01
CA ASP A 25 17.11 -6.26 -1.69
C ASP A 25 17.49 -7.01 -2.98
N ASP A 26 17.15 -8.31 -3.06
CA ASP A 26 17.44 -9.16 -4.23
C ASP A 26 16.35 -9.09 -5.31
N MET A 27 15.28 -8.35 -5.07
CA MET A 27 14.19 -8.23 -6.03
C MET A 27 14.58 -7.33 -7.19
N THR A 28 14.26 -7.78 -8.40
CA THR A 28 14.34 -6.93 -9.59
C THR A 28 13.31 -5.80 -9.49
N ARG A 29 13.52 -4.70 -10.23
CA ARG A 29 12.57 -3.59 -10.28
C ARG A 29 11.14 -4.04 -10.62
N THR A 30 10.99 -4.99 -11.53
CA THR A 30 9.67 -5.53 -11.91
C THR A 30 9.02 -6.29 -10.77
N GLU A 31 9.77 -7.10 -10.05
CA GLU A 31 9.30 -7.83 -8.86
C GLU A 31 8.91 -6.83 -7.77
N TRP A 32 9.77 -5.86 -7.49
CA TRP A 32 9.52 -4.79 -6.52
C TRP A 32 8.23 -4.04 -6.83
N GLU A 33 8.08 -3.46 -8.02
CA GLU A 33 6.88 -2.73 -8.42
C GLU A 33 5.60 -3.59 -8.35
N SER A 34 5.72 -4.91 -8.54
CA SER A 34 4.59 -5.83 -8.45
C SER A 34 4.09 -6.10 -7.02
N LEU A 35 4.89 -5.74 -5.99
CA LEU A 35 4.49 -5.84 -4.58
C LEU A 35 3.41 -4.82 -4.20
N CYS A 36 3.22 -3.78 -4.99
CA CYS A 36 2.15 -2.82 -4.75
C CYS A 36 0.79 -3.42 -5.13
N ASP A 37 -0.09 -3.61 -4.15
CA ASP A 37 -1.45 -4.09 -4.38
C ASP A 37 -2.34 -3.04 -5.06
N GLY A 38 -1.94 -1.74 -5.02
CA GLY A 38 -2.69 -0.62 -5.57
C GLY A 38 -3.93 -0.27 -4.75
N CYS A 39 -3.88 -0.46 -3.43
CA CYS A 39 -4.94 -0.04 -2.50
C CYS A 39 -5.09 1.47 -2.42
N ALA A 40 -4.02 2.20 -2.74
CA ALA A 40 -3.90 3.66 -2.78
C ALA A 40 -4.03 4.38 -1.43
N LYS A 41 -3.97 3.68 -0.29
CA LYS A 41 -3.97 4.31 1.04
C LYS A 41 -2.71 5.17 1.29
N CYS A 42 -1.60 4.89 0.62
CA CYS A 42 -0.41 5.74 0.66
C CYS A 42 -0.62 7.14 0.07
N CYS A 43 -1.61 7.29 -0.83
CA CYS A 43 -1.96 8.55 -1.47
C CYS A 43 -2.97 9.39 -0.67
N LEU A 44 -3.39 8.92 0.50
CA LEU A 44 -4.27 9.66 1.40
C LEU A 44 -3.46 10.65 2.25
N HIS A 45 -4.04 11.81 2.54
CA HIS A 45 -3.53 12.70 3.57
C HIS A 45 -3.66 12.05 4.94
N LYS A 46 -2.62 12.24 5.76
CA LYS A 46 -2.49 11.64 7.09
C LYS A 46 -2.13 12.72 8.08
N PHE A 47 -2.59 12.57 9.30
CA PHE A 47 -2.35 13.49 10.39
C PHE A 47 -1.73 12.71 11.55
N ILE A 48 -0.73 13.28 12.17
CA ILE A 48 -0.18 12.79 13.44
C ILE A 48 -0.93 13.54 14.54
N ASP A 49 -1.47 12.79 15.48
CA ASP A 49 -2.05 13.37 16.67
C ASP A 49 -0.90 13.64 17.65
N ASP A 50 -0.50 14.89 17.74
CA ASP A 50 0.50 15.34 18.70
C ASP A 50 -0.21 16.02 19.86
N GLU A 51 -0.37 15.30 20.97
CA GLU A 51 -0.97 15.83 22.20
C GLU A 51 -0.18 17.05 22.78
N ASN A 52 1.00 17.36 22.25
CA ASN A 52 1.88 18.42 22.73
C ASN A 52 1.89 19.67 21.85
N THR A 53 1.30 19.67 20.66
CA THR A 53 1.21 20.87 19.82
C THR A 53 -0.05 21.66 20.14
N THR A 54 0.14 22.81 20.78
CA THR A 54 -0.91 23.83 20.97
C THR A 54 -1.10 24.74 19.76
N ASP A 55 -0.42 24.47 18.65
CA ASP A 55 -0.48 25.29 17.44
C ASP A 55 -1.22 24.52 16.32
N GLU A 56 -2.48 24.88 16.11
CA GLU A 56 -3.42 24.25 15.16
C GLU A 56 -3.02 24.47 13.69
N THR A 57 -1.87 25.09 13.40
CA THR A 57 -1.51 25.54 12.04
C THR A 57 -0.34 24.80 11.40
N GLU A 58 0.41 23.98 12.11
CA GLU A 58 1.50 23.19 11.51
C GLU A 58 1.02 21.79 11.12
N LEU A 59 0.60 21.65 9.86
CA LEU A 59 0.55 20.34 9.17
C LEU A 59 1.99 19.86 9.02
N MET A 60 2.49 19.16 10.04
CA MET A 60 3.85 18.63 10.02
C MET A 60 3.96 17.55 8.93
N PRO A 61 4.98 17.62 8.07
CA PRO A 61 5.26 16.52 7.17
C PRO A 61 5.52 15.24 8.00
N THR A 62 4.87 14.15 7.62
CA THR A 62 4.83 12.85 8.31
C THR A 62 6.18 12.11 8.34
N THR A 63 7.30 12.81 8.50
CA THR A 63 8.64 12.23 8.39
C THR A 63 9.15 11.54 9.64
N HIS A 64 8.56 11.83 10.81
CA HIS A 64 8.97 11.20 12.07
C HIS A 64 7.76 11.02 12.97
N ILE A 65 7.30 9.78 13.17
CA ILE A 65 6.38 9.43 14.25
C ILE A 65 7.20 8.96 15.44
N VAL A 66 6.98 9.58 16.59
CA VAL A 66 7.63 9.19 17.85
C VAL A 66 6.78 8.10 18.54
N GLU A 67 7.39 7.29 19.38
CA GLU A 67 6.67 6.27 20.15
C GLU A 67 5.52 6.92 20.98
N GLY A 68 4.28 6.47 20.74
CA GLY A 68 3.08 7.03 21.37
C GLY A 68 2.22 7.92 20.48
N GLU A 69 2.73 8.38 19.33
CA GLU A 69 1.93 9.15 18.36
C GLU A 69 1.01 8.24 17.54
N GLN A 70 -0.22 8.69 17.34
CA GLN A 70 -1.19 7.97 16.52
C GLN A 70 -1.33 8.62 15.15
N MET A 71 -1.18 7.81 14.09
CA MET A 71 -1.45 8.27 12.73
C MET A 71 -2.93 8.12 12.39
N ASN A 72 -3.56 9.24 12.07
CA ASN A 72 -4.92 9.31 11.58
C ASN A 72 -4.95 9.41 10.06
N TYR A 73 -5.83 8.68 9.41
CA TYR A 73 -6.01 8.70 7.96
C TYR A 73 -7.27 9.47 7.60
N SER A 74 -7.17 10.35 6.60
CA SER A 74 -8.34 10.97 6.00
C SER A 74 -8.87 10.15 4.82
N ASN A 75 -10.01 10.56 4.26
CA ASN A 75 -10.43 10.13 2.93
C ASN A 75 -10.09 11.15 1.84
N ILE A 76 -9.28 12.16 2.18
CA ILE A 76 -8.72 13.11 1.20
C ILE A 76 -7.53 12.45 0.51
N ALA A 77 -7.54 12.41 -0.80
CA ALA A 77 -6.50 11.81 -1.61
C ALA A 77 -5.83 12.83 -2.52
N CYS A 78 -4.53 12.62 -2.74
CA CYS A 78 -3.76 13.38 -3.72
C CYS A 78 -4.53 13.54 -5.05
N TYR A 79 -4.58 14.72 -5.60
CA TYR A 79 -5.26 15.07 -6.86
C TYR A 79 -4.81 14.21 -8.06
N LEU A 80 -3.59 13.69 -8.01
CA LEU A 80 -3.06 12.79 -9.06
C LEU A 80 -3.64 11.37 -8.99
N LEU A 81 -4.28 10.97 -7.90
CA LEU A 81 -4.84 9.62 -7.78
C LEU A 81 -6.07 9.46 -8.67
N ASN A 82 -6.10 8.45 -9.49
CA ASN A 82 -7.32 8.05 -10.21
C ASN A 82 -8.15 7.12 -9.32
N ASP A 83 -9.32 7.61 -8.87
CA ASP A 83 -10.21 6.89 -7.96
C ASP A 83 -10.69 5.53 -8.50
N LYS A 84 -10.90 5.42 -9.81
CA LYS A 84 -11.41 4.18 -10.44
C LYS A 84 -10.36 3.08 -10.53
N SER A 85 -9.12 3.45 -10.86
CA SER A 85 -8.03 2.49 -11.05
C SER A 85 -7.17 2.28 -9.79
N GLY A 86 -7.18 3.24 -8.83
CA GLY A 86 -6.28 3.29 -7.70
C GLY A 86 -4.82 3.52 -8.12
N GLN A 87 -4.60 4.20 -9.25
CA GLN A 87 -3.27 4.48 -9.77
C GLN A 87 -3.03 5.98 -9.88
N CYS A 88 -1.77 6.40 -9.70
CA CYS A 88 -1.35 7.77 -9.95
C CYS A 88 -1.42 8.07 -11.45
N SER A 89 -2.10 9.15 -11.84
CA SER A 89 -2.23 9.58 -13.24
C SER A 89 -0.92 10.10 -13.83
N LYS A 90 0.05 10.46 -12.99
CA LYS A 90 1.37 11.01 -13.34
C LYS A 90 2.51 10.28 -12.61
N TYR A 91 2.43 8.94 -12.55
CA TYR A 91 3.32 8.11 -11.74
C TYR A 91 4.81 8.46 -11.88
N GLU A 92 5.31 8.60 -13.10
CA GLU A 92 6.74 8.89 -13.36
C GLU A 92 7.16 10.32 -12.97
N GLN A 93 6.19 11.23 -12.81
CA GLN A 93 6.45 12.64 -12.49
C GLN A 93 5.97 13.01 -11.09
N ARG A 94 5.43 12.04 -10.33
CA ARG A 94 4.72 12.31 -9.08
C ARG A 94 5.54 13.06 -8.04
N THR A 95 6.79 12.71 -7.87
CA THR A 95 7.71 13.35 -6.90
C THR A 95 8.12 14.77 -7.31
N LYS A 96 8.01 15.10 -8.61
CA LYS A 96 8.22 16.47 -9.10
C LYS A 96 6.98 17.32 -8.92
N LEU A 97 5.79 16.74 -9.12
CA LEU A 97 4.50 17.43 -9.05
C LEU A 97 3.99 17.54 -7.62
N VAL A 98 4.30 16.57 -6.79
CA VAL A 98 3.95 16.50 -5.37
C VAL A 98 5.24 16.16 -4.62
N PRO A 99 5.97 17.15 -4.10
CA PRO A 99 7.26 16.93 -3.41
C PRO A 99 7.17 15.98 -2.22
N ASP A 100 6.04 15.97 -1.51
CA ASP A 100 5.78 15.07 -0.37
C ASP A 100 5.43 13.63 -0.77
N CYS A 101 5.35 13.36 -2.08
CA CYS A 101 5.10 12.02 -2.56
C CYS A 101 6.32 11.11 -2.36
N VAL A 102 6.20 10.13 -1.47
CA VAL A 102 7.29 9.20 -1.19
C VAL A 102 7.39 8.14 -2.29
N GLN A 103 8.57 8.00 -2.86
CA GLN A 103 8.92 6.86 -3.69
C GLN A 103 9.54 5.78 -2.81
N LEU A 104 8.84 4.66 -2.64
CA LEU A 104 9.38 3.53 -1.90
C LEU A 104 10.51 2.87 -2.69
N THR A 105 11.65 2.72 -2.04
CA THR A 105 12.82 1.99 -2.53
C THR A 105 13.25 0.97 -1.48
N GLN A 106 14.17 0.08 -1.84
CA GLN A 106 14.74 -0.89 -0.90
C GLN A 106 15.49 -0.20 0.24
N GLU A 107 16.15 0.93 -0.06
CA GLU A 107 16.96 1.68 0.88
C GLU A 107 16.15 2.46 1.92
N ASN A 108 14.91 2.89 1.59
CA ASN A 108 14.10 3.70 2.49
C ASN A 108 12.96 2.95 3.20
N LEU A 109 12.98 1.62 3.13
CA LEU A 109 11.93 0.81 3.78
C LEU A 109 11.97 0.88 5.30
N ASP A 110 13.10 1.24 5.91
CA ASP A 110 13.18 1.42 7.36
C ASP A 110 12.40 2.64 7.83
N ASP A 111 12.20 3.62 6.93
CA ASP A 111 11.44 4.85 7.19
C ASP A 111 9.94 4.74 6.87
N VAL A 112 9.43 3.54 6.52
CA VAL A 112 8.04 3.37 6.05
C VAL A 112 6.99 3.20 7.17
N PHE A 113 7.32 3.57 8.41
CA PHE A 113 6.39 3.53 9.54
C PHE A 113 5.05 4.25 9.25
N PHE A 114 5.07 5.31 8.41
CA PHE A 114 3.90 6.07 7.97
C PHE A 114 3.04 5.32 6.95
N MET A 115 3.51 4.20 6.40
CA MET A 115 2.72 3.37 5.50
C MET A 115 1.68 2.56 6.29
N PRO A 116 0.48 2.38 5.70
CA PRO A 116 -0.55 1.58 6.37
C PRO A 116 -0.01 0.21 6.79
N PRO A 117 -0.38 -0.32 7.97
CA PRO A 117 -0.02 -1.68 8.36
C PRO A 117 -0.39 -2.76 7.34
N SER A 118 -1.41 -2.51 6.51
CA SER A 118 -1.81 -3.37 5.41
C SER A 118 -0.92 -3.28 4.16
N CYS A 119 -0.01 -2.31 4.08
CA CYS A 119 0.88 -2.14 2.94
C CYS A 119 1.76 -3.37 2.74
N THR A 120 1.79 -3.92 1.53
CA THR A 120 2.54 -5.14 1.24
C THR A 120 4.04 -4.98 1.46
N TYR A 121 4.63 -3.83 1.09
CA TYR A 121 6.04 -3.56 1.36
C TYR A 121 6.35 -3.61 2.86
N ARG A 122 5.55 -2.91 3.67
CA ARG A 122 5.67 -2.91 5.12
C ARG A 122 5.47 -4.32 5.71
N ARG A 123 4.45 -5.05 5.26
CA ARG A 123 4.19 -6.43 5.72
C ARG A 123 5.37 -7.37 5.46
N LEU A 124 5.95 -7.30 4.26
CA LEU A 124 7.10 -8.13 3.90
C LEU A 124 8.35 -7.74 4.71
N LYS A 125 8.60 -6.43 4.90
CA LYS A 125 9.70 -5.94 5.75
C LYS A 125 9.56 -6.42 7.20
N GLU A 126 8.33 -6.42 7.73
CA GLU A 126 8.00 -6.88 9.08
C GLU A 126 7.84 -8.42 9.19
N GLY A 127 8.10 -9.17 8.12
CA GLY A 127 7.97 -10.64 8.10
C GLY A 127 6.54 -11.17 8.19
N ARG A 128 5.53 -10.34 7.95
CA ARG A 128 4.09 -10.71 8.03
C ARG A 128 3.53 -11.35 6.76
N GLY A 129 4.36 -11.50 5.73
CA GLY A 129 3.98 -12.11 4.46
C GLY A 129 3.01 -11.31 3.60
N MET A 130 2.63 -11.89 2.46
CA MET A 130 1.72 -11.30 1.47
C MET A 130 0.28 -11.34 2.00
N PRO A 131 -0.50 -10.25 1.91
CA PRO A 131 -1.90 -10.28 2.34
C PRO A 131 -2.76 -11.13 1.40
N SER A 132 -3.75 -11.84 1.94
CA SER A 132 -4.60 -12.82 1.21
C SER A 132 -5.32 -12.25 0.00
N TRP A 133 -5.68 -10.97 0.03
CA TRP A 133 -6.33 -10.26 -1.10
C TRP A 133 -5.39 -9.79 -2.19
N HIS A 134 -4.05 -9.93 -2.00
CA HIS A 134 -3.08 -9.36 -2.92
C HIS A 134 -3.28 -9.85 -4.36
N PRO A 135 -3.17 -8.98 -5.39
CA PRO A 135 -3.36 -9.36 -6.77
C PRO A 135 -2.47 -10.52 -7.22
N LEU A 136 -1.22 -10.61 -6.74
CA LEU A 136 -0.31 -11.71 -7.05
C LEU A 136 -0.86 -13.08 -6.60
N LEU A 137 -1.59 -13.13 -5.48
CA LEU A 137 -2.28 -14.34 -5.00
C LEU A 137 -3.62 -14.58 -5.71
N ASN A 138 -4.17 -13.57 -6.38
CA ASN A 138 -5.49 -13.56 -6.98
C ASN A 138 -5.45 -13.44 -8.51
N LYS A 139 -4.47 -14.06 -9.17
CA LYS A 139 -4.31 -14.09 -10.64
C LYS A 139 -4.25 -12.70 -11.27
N GLY A 140 -3.62 -11.74 -10.61
CA GLY A 140 -3.49 -10.35 -11.04
C GLY A 140 -4.76 -9.50 -10.85
N LYS A 141 -5.82 -10.04 -10.23
CA LYS A 141 -7.10 -9.33 -10.07
C LYS A 141 -7.16 -8.59 -8.74
N LYS A 142 -7.58 -7.32 -8.77
CA LYS A 142 -7.81 -6.47 -7.58
C LYS A 142 -9.19 -6.71 -6.92
N SER A 143 -10.03 -7.59 -7.48
CA SER A 143 -11.40 -7.82 -7.00
C SER A 143 -11.45 -8.34 -5.56
N ALA A 144 -10.50 -9.18 -5.15
CA ALA A 144 -10.39 -9.67 -3.78
C ALA A 144 -10.11 -8.51 -2.81
N MET A 145 -9.15 -7.64 -3.13
CA MET A 145 -8.83 -6.44 -2.37
C MET A 145 -10.04 -5.48 -2.22
N HIS A 146 -10.76 -5.23 -3.33
CA HIS A 146 -11.95 -4.38 -3.29
C HIS A 146 -13.06 -4.99 -2.43
N LYS A 147 -13.28 -6.31 -2.54
CA LYS A 147 -14.28 -7.03 -1.74
C LYS A 147 -13.92 -7.03 -0.24
N ALA A 148 -12.64 -7.12 0.09
CA ALA A 148 -12.15 -7.02 1.46
C ALA A 148 -12.19 -5.59 2.02
N GLY A 149 -12.62 -4.58 1.24
CA GLY A 149 -12.67 -3.18 1.66
C GLY A 149 -11.30 -2.51 1.78
N MET A 150 -10.24 -3.17 1.33
CA MET A 150 -8.85 -2.74 1.54
C MET A 150 -8.39 -1.63 0.57
N SER A 151 -9.18 -1.24 -0.43
CA SER A 151 -8.87 -0.13 -1.33
C SER A 151 -9.69 1.12 -1.02
N VAL A 152 -9.14 2.28 -1.41
CA VAL A 152 -9.81 3.59 -1.27
C VAL A 152 -10.82 3.87 -2.38
N ARG A 153 -10.95 2.98 -3.37
CA ARG A 153 -11.77 3.16 -4.56
C ARG A 153 -13.23 3.53 -4.22
N GLY A 154 -13.70 4.64 -4.79
CA GLY A 154 -15.07 5.14 -4.60
C GLY A 154 -15.36 5.69 -3.20
N LYS A 155 -14.32 5.99 -2.39
CA LYS A 155 -14.47 6.42 -0.99
C LYS A 155 -13.68 7.68 -0.67
N ILE A 156 -13.15 8.37 -1.68
CA ILE A 156 -12.25 9.52 -1.51
C ILE A 156 -12.83 10.78 -2.11
N VAL A 157 -12.33 11.90 -1.61
CA VAL A 157 -12.40 13.22 -2.21
C VAL A 157 -11.00 13.65 -2.63
N LYS A 158 -10.87 14.62 -3.53
CA LYS A 158 -9.56 15.13 -3.94
C LYS A 158 -9.13 16.27 -3.04
N ASP A 159 -7.82 16.38 -2.82
CA ASP A 159 -7.23 17.46 -2.02
C ASP A 159 -7.41 18.85 -2.65
N ASP A 160 -7.54 18.94 -3.97
CA ASP A 160 -7.86 20.17 -4.69
C ASP A 160 -9.35 20.57 -4.65
N ASP A 161 -10.22 19.70 -4.13
CA ASP A 161 -11.66 19.93 -3.94
C ASP A 161 -12.03 20.30 -2.48
N VAL A 162 -11.07 20.32 -1.54
CA VAL A 162 -11.27 20.53 -0.10
C VAL A 162 -10.41 21.68 0.39
N ALA A 163 -10.99 22.62 1.15
CA ALA A 163 -10.20 23.68 1.78
C ALA A 163 -9.32 23.10 2.90
N LEU A 164 -8.10 23.64 3.06
CA LEU A 164 -7.12 23.09 3.99
C LEU A 164 -7.61 23.07 5.44
N GLU A 165 -8.36 24.10 5.82
CA GLU A 165 -8.98 24.23 7.14
C GLU A 165 -10.03 23.16 7.44
N ASP A 166 -10.61 22.54 6.40
CA ASP A 166 -11.64 21.50 6.54
C ASP A 166 -11.03 20.09 6.60
N PHE A 167 -9.72 19.93 6.37
CA PHE A 167 -9.07 18.60 6.34
C PHE A 167 -9.33 17.75 7.58
N PRO A 168 -9.35 18.27 8.82
CA PRO A 168 -9.64 17.49 10.02
C PRO A 168 -11.01 16.81 10.00
N ASP A 169 -12.01 17.40 9.33
CA ASP A 169 -13.37 16.87 9.24
C ASP A 169 -13.45 15.59 8.36
N TYR A 170 -12.40 15.31 7.60
CA TYR A 170 -12.30 14.18 6.68
C TYR A 170 -11.52 13.00 7.26
N ILE A 171 -11.17 13.02 8.54
CA ILE A 171 -10.53 11.88 9.21
C ILE A 171 -11.51 10.73 9.30
N VAL A 172 -11.07 9.54 8.85
CA VAL A 172 -11.90 8.34 8.79
C VAL A 172 -11.13 7.10 9.23
N VAL A 173 -11.87 6.08 9.64
CA VAL A 173 -11.28 4.78 9.96
C VAL A 173 -11.23 3.91 8.71
N TRP A 174 -10.01 3.54 8.30
CA TRP A 174 -9.77 2.59 7.23
C TRP A 174 -9.49 1.19 7.78
N PRO A 175 -9.89 0.11 7.05
CA PRO A 175 -9.37 -1.23 7.36
C PRO A 175 -7.86 -1.26 7.07
N LEU A 176 -7.06 -1.41 8.12
CA LEU A 176 -5.60 -1.37 8.05
C LEU A 176 -4.96 -2.73 8.30
N HIS A 177 -5.72 -3.69 8.83
CA HIS A 177 -5.26 -5.04 9.14
C HIS A 177 -6.00 -6.07 8.33
N ASP A 178 -5.36 -7.20 8.08
CA ASP A 178 -6.03 -8.41 7.60
C ASP A 178 -7.07 -8.83 8.62
N ILE A 179 -8.25 -9.17 8.12
CA ILE A 179 -9.23 -9.92 8.88
C ILE A 179 -8.89 -11.38 8.56
N ASP A 180 -7.93 -11.93 9.29
CA ASP A 180 -7.63 -13.37 9.26
C ASP A 180 -8.69 -14.14 10.03
#